data_382904b0685943c8a49500cf5321344c
#
_entry.id   382904b0685943c8a49500cf5321344c
#
_cell.length_a   1.000
_cell.length_b   1.000
_cell.length_c   1.000
_cell.angle_alpha   90.00
_cell.angle_beta   90.00
_cell.angle_gamma   90.00
#
_symmetry.space_group_name_H-M   'P 1'
#
loop_
_entity.id
_entity.type
_entity.pdbx_description
1 polymer ?
#
loop_
_entity_poly.entity_id
_entity_poly.type
_entity_poly.pdbx_seq_one_letter_code
_entity_poly.pdbx_strand_id
1 'polypeptide(L)'
;PSMILVFDKALEKTMHKDLVPSLEKPSKFIIKHHAAFIVLFIVVLIPAVYGQINTNVYYNLTDTLPKDLNSVIANTKLDEEYNMATTHMLLVDADMEPKEVNSMLDEMGKVDGVSFSMSLDTLIGPSIPREIVPESVTKILKSDKWQLMLIGSEYKVASDEENAQIDELSKILKSYDKDGMLIGEAAATKDLIDITDHDFKVVNIVSIAAIFI
;
A
#
# COMPACT_ATOMS: atom_id res chain seq x y z
N PRO A 1 4.71 42.38 -20.05
CA PRO A 1 5.39 43.68 -20.00
C PRO A 1 4.76 44.73 -20.91
N SER A 2 4.47 44.43 -22.20
CA SER A 2 3.92 45.39 -23.16
C SER A 2 2.52 45.95 -22.80
N MET A 3 1.69 45.15 -22.14
CA MET A 3 0.35 45.56 -21.67
C MET A 3 0.44 46.59 -20.53
N ILE A 4 1.43 46.46 -19.64
CA ILE A 4 1.67 47.43 -18.55
C ILE A 4 2.09 48.77 -19.13
N LEU A 5 2.93 48.82 -20.16
CA LEU A 5 3.36 50.08 -20.84
C LEU A 5 2.21 50.79 -21.56
N VAL A 6 1.27 50.04 -22.13
CA VAL A 6 0.09 50.63 -22.82
C VAL A 6 -0.90 51.25 -21.82
N PHE A 7 -1.06 50.66 -20.66
CA PHE A 7 -2.00 51.08 -19.62
C PHE A 7 -1.35 51.91 -18.50
N ASP A 8 -0.07 52.26 -18.63
CA ASP A 8 0.70 52.99 -17.61
C ASP A 8 -0.01 54.25 -17.10
N LYS A 9 -0.47 55.12 -18.02
CA LYS A 9 -1.23 56.34 -17.67
C LYS A 9 -2.59 56.07 -17.02
N ALA A 10 -3.18 54.92 -17.24
CA ALA A 10 -4.44 54.55 -16.61
C ALA A 10 -4.19 53.95 -15.21
N LEU A 11 -3.08 53.24 -15.04
CA LEU A 11 -2.64 52.67 -13.76
C LEU A 11 -2.15 53.76 -12.78
N GLU A 12 -1.46 54.80 -13.26
CA GLU A 12 -1.06 55.94 -12.43
C GLU A 12 -2.26 56.70 -11.82
N LYS A 13 -3.43 56.71 -12.51
CA LYS A 13 -4.63 57.34 -12.00
C LYS A 13 -5.37 56.59 -10.92
N THR A 14 -5.08 55.29 -10.74
CA THR A 14 -5.70 54.45 -9.73
C THR A 14 -4.69 54.18 -8.61
N MET A 15 -4.67 55.05 -7.60
CA MET A 15 -3.96 54.74 -6.34
C MET A 15 -4.71 53.63 -5.63
N HIS A 16 -4.23 52.40 -5.80
CA HIS A 16 -4.72 51.26 -5.02
C HIS A 16 -4.13 51.35 -3.61
N LYS A 17 -4.96 51.19 -2.58
CA LYS A 17 -4.45 50.91 -1.24
C LYS A 17 -3.69 49.60 -1.31
N ASP A 18 -2.47 49.62 -0.76
CA ASP A 18 -1.68 48.37 -0.62
C ASP A 18 -2.53 47.35 0.12
N LEU A 19 -2.89 46.24 -0.59
CA LEU A 19 -3.61 45.08 -0.02
C LEU A 19 -2.77 44.33 0.99
N VAL A 20 -1.45 44.48 0.89
CA VAL A 20 -0.49 43.80 1.81
C VAL A 20 -0.07 44.83 2.85
N PRO A 21 -0.34 44.57 4.14
CA PRO A 21 0.13 45.48 5.21
C PRO A 21 1.66 45.55 5.19
N SER A 22 2.24 46.69 5.51
CA SER A 22 3.68 46.87 5.50
C SER A 22 4.35 45.90 6.47
N LEU A 23 5.18 44.98 5.97
CA LEU A 23 5.91 43.97 6.74
C LEU A 23 7.24 44.48 7.32
N GLU A 24 7.47 45.80 7.28
CA GLU A 24 8.75 46.39 7.78
C GLU A 24 9.05 46.06 9.25
N LYS A 25 8.06 46.15 10.13
CA LYS A 25 8.25 45.85 11.56
C LYS A 25 8.55 44.37 11.83
N PRO A 26 7.75 43.42 11.29
CA PRO A 26 8.09 42.01 11.41
C PRO A 26 9.43 41.66 10.77
N SER A 27 9.75 42.21 9.60
CA SER A 27 11.01 41.97 8.90
C SER A 27 12.21 42.44 9.72
N LYS A 28 12.19 43.66 10.25
CA LYS A 28 13.27 44.20 11.15
C LYS A 28 13.44 43.36 12.40
N PHE A 29 12.35 42.83 12.97
CA PHE A 29 12.41 41.96 14.15
C PHE A 29 13.06 40.62 13.81
N ILE A 30 12.67 39.98 12.69
CA ILE A 30 13.25 38.70 12.23
C ILE A 30 14.73 38.86 11.90
N ILE A 31 15.11 39.94 11.18
CA ILE A 31 16.51 40.20 10.84
C ILE A 31 17.34 40.44 12.09
N LYS A 32 16.84 41.19 13.08
CA LYS A 32 17.55 41.44 14.36
C LYS A 32 17.81 40.14 15.15
N HIS A 33 16.87 39.17 15.07
CA HIS A 33 16.94 37.92 15.84
C HIS A 33 17.16 36.71 14.94
N HIS A 34 17.76 36.88 13.77
CA HIS A 34 17.92 35.81 12.77
C HIS A 34 18.54 34.54 13.35
N ALA A 35 19.56 34.64 14.22
CA ALA A 35 20.17 33.47 14.82
C ALA A 35 19.19 32.66 15.68
N ALA A 36 18.32 33.35 16.47
CA ALA A 36 17.29 32.67 17.26
C ALA A 36 16.25 31.98 16.38
N PHE A 37 15.87 32.60 15.26
CA PHE A 37 14.95 31.96 14.28
C PHE A 37 15.56 30.77 13.57
N ILE A 38 16.87 30.81 13.26
CA ILE A 38 17.58 29.65 12.68
C ILE A 38 17.59 28.48 13.69
N VAL A 39 17.94 28.76 14.93
CA VAL A 39 17.92 27.72 15.98
C VAL A 39 16.50 27.14 16.17
N LEU A 40 15.49 28.01 16.27
CA LEU A 40 14.10 27.60 16.38
C LEU A 40 13.69 26.72 15.19
N PHE A 41 14.06 27.11 13.97
CA PHE A 41 13.77 26.34 12.76
C PHE A 41 14.39 24.93 12.83
N ILE A 42 15.66 24.82 13.22
CA ILE A 42 16.33 23.53 13.37
C ILE A 42 15.66 22.68 14.45
N VAL A 43 15.29 23.27 15.60
CA VAL A 43 14.61 22.57 16.69
C VAL A 43 13.24 22.03 16.25
N VAL A 44 12.51 22.75 15.42
CA VAL A 44 11.20 22.31 14.88
C VAL A 44 11.38 21.34 13.71
N LEU A 45 12.44 21.51 12.92
CA LEU A 45 12.71 20.64 11.75
C LEU A 45 12.99 19.20 12.18
N ILE A 46 13.75 18.99 13.26
CA ILE A 46 14.09 17.64 13.74
C ILE A 46 12.84 16.78 14.01
N PRO A 47 11.89 17.21 14.86
CA PRO A 47 10.68 16.43 15.11
C PRO A 47 9.76 16.35 13.86
N ALA A 48 9.77 17.36 12.99
CA ALA A 48 9.00 17.33 11.75
C ALA A 48 9.53 16.24 10.78
N VAL A 49 10.86 16.17 10.60
CA VAL A 49 11.50 15.12 9.78
C VAL A 49 11.29 13.75 10.42
N TYR A 50 11.43 13.65 11.74
CA TYR A 50 11.14 12.40 12.45
C TYR A 50 9.69 11.95 12.27
N GLY A 51 8.72 12.86 12.39
CA GLY A 51 7.31 12.58 12.12
C GLY A 51 7.06 12.13 10.68
N GLN A 52 7.66 12.84 9.72
CA GLN A 52 7.54 12.50 8.29
C GLN A 52 8.05 11.08 7.97
N ILE A 53 9.21 10.70 8.53
CA ILE A 53 9.81 9.37 8.28
C ILE A 53 8.98 8.25 8.93
N ASN A 54 8.35 8.53 10.08
CA ASN A 54 7.56 7.54 10.81
C ASN A 54 6.05 7.60 10.51
N THR A 55 5.64 8.39 9.53
CA THR A 55 4.24 8.42 9.09
C THR A 55 4.09 7.46 7.92
N ASN A 56 3.47 6.32 8.19
CA ASN A 56 3.11 5.37 7.16
C ASN A 56 1.81 5.84 6.49
N VAL A 57 1.79 5.87 5.18
CA VAL A 57 0.59 6.21 4.40
C VAL A 57 -0.09 4.91 4.01
N TYR A 58 -0.97 4.42 4.89
CA TYR A 58 -1.78 3.24 4.60
C TYR A 58 -3.11 3.65 3.98
N TYR A 59 -3.42 3.05 2.84
CA TYR A 59 -4.71 3.19 2.18
C TYR A 59 -5.56 1.96 2.45
N ASN A 60 -6.21 1.89 3.61
CA ASN A 60 -7.27 0.92 3.83
C ASN A 60 -8.61 1.55 3.42
N LEU A 61 -9.03 1.27 2.18
CA LEU A 61 -10.32 1.76 1.67
C LEU A 61 -11.50 1.20 2.48
N THR A 62 -11.38 0.01 2.99
CA THR A 62 -12.45 -0.69 3.73
C THR A 62 -12.79 0.01 5.04
N ASP A 63 -11.81 0.59 5.73
CA ASP A 63 -12.02 1.32 6.99
C ASP A 63 -12.78 2.64 6.81
N THR A 64 -12.83 3.17 5.59
CA THR A 64 -13.56 4.41 5.26
C THR A 64 -15.02 4.15 4.90
N LEU A 65 -15.42 2.89 4.71
CA LEU A 65 -16.77 2.51 4.32
C LEU A 65 -17.74 2.57 5.52
N PRO A 66 -19.02 2.91 5.29
CA PRO A 66 -20.04 2.83 6.32
C PRO A 66 -20.17 1.40 6.87
N LYS A 67 -20.20 1.29 8.20
CA LYS A 67 -20.24 -0.01 8.91
C LYS A 67 -21.52 -0.82 8.71
N ASP A 68 -22.55 -0.20 8.19
CA ASP A 68 -23.86 -0.79 7.89
C ASP A 68 -23.94 -1.43 6.50
N LEU A 69 -22.89 -1.34 5.70
CA LEU A 69 -22.81 -2.03 4.41
C LEU A 69 -22.72 -3.54 4.60
N ASN A 70 -23.52 -4.29 3.83
CA ASN A 70 -23.54 -5.74 3.88
C ASN A 70 -22.17 -6.38 3.69
N SER A 71 -21.32 -5.82 2.81
CA SER A 71 -19.96 -6.28 2.59
C SER A 71 -19.07 -6.09 3.82
N VAL A 72 -19.20 -4.94 4.50
CA VAL A 72 -18.42 -4.67 5.72
C VAL A 72 -18.86 -5.59 6.86
N ILE A 73 -20.17 -5.79 7.01
CA ILE A 73 -20.73 -6.73 7.99
C ILE A 73 -20.25 -8.17 7.70
N ALA A 74 -20.23 -8.58 6.44
CA ALA A 74 -19.77 -9.91 6.04
C ALA A 74 -18.26 -10.09 6.34
N ASN A 75 -17.43 -9.11 5.99
CA ASN A 75 -16.00 -9.15 6.29
C ASN A 75 -15.72 -9.17 7.80
N THR A 76 -16.48 -8.40 8.60
CA THR A 76 -16.36 -8.43 10.07
C THR A 76 -16.69 -9.83 10.62
N LYS A 77 -17.70 -10.50 10.08
CA LYS A 77 -18.04 -11.88 10.51
C LYS A 77 -16.97 -12.89 10.10
N LEU A 78 -16.35 -12.73 8.92
CA LEU A 78 -15.26 -13.58 8.51
C LEU A 78 -14.03 -13.40 9.43
N ASP A 79 -13.75 -12.17 9.83
CA ASP A 79 -12.68 -11.86 10.76
C ASP A 79 -12.97 -12.45 12.16
N GLU A 80 -14.14 -12.15 12.75
CA GLU A 80 -14.49 -12.53 14.12
C GLU A 80 -14.78 -14.02 14.31
N GLU A 81 -15.43 -14.67 13.33
CA GLU A 81 -15.90 -16.06 13.47
C GLU A 81 -14.92 -17.08 12.86
N TYR A 82 -14.11 -16.68 11.88
CA TYR A 82 -13.23 -17.57 11.11
C TYR A 82 -11.75 -17.18 11.17
N ASN A 83 -11.37 -16.12 11.90
CA ASN A 83 -10.02 -15.56 11.90
C ASN A 83 -9.50 -15.31 10.47
N MET A 84 -10.34 -14.72 9.64
CA MET A 84 -10.08 -14.52 8.22
C MET A 84 -10.37 -13.07 7.86
N ALA A 85 -9.41 -12.19 8.18
CA ALA A 85 -9.49 -10.77 7.86
C ALA A 85 -9.18 -10.50 6.37
N THR A 86 -8.28 -11.30 5.79
CA THR A 86 -7.85 -11.16 4.39
C THR A 86 -7.71 -12.52 3.72
N THR A 87 -7.89 -12.56 2.41
CA THR A 87 -7.65 -13.76 1.60
C THR A 87 -6.70 -13.43 0.45
N HIS A 88 -5.59 -14.14 0.41
CA HIS A 88 -4.66 -14.12 -0.71
C HIS A 88 -5.00 -15.23 -1.70
N MET A 89 -4.75 -14.94 -2.96
CA MET A 89 -4.81 -15.91 -4.02
C MET A 89 -3.41 -16.08 -4.63
N LEU A 90 -3.04 -17.32 -4.93
CA LEU A 90 -1.79 -17.63 -5.61
C LEU A 90 -2.10 -18.25 -6.96
N LEU A 91 -1.37 -17.80 -7.97
CA LEU A 91 -1.30 -18.45 -9.26
C LEU A 91 0.07 -19.06 -9.43
N VAL A 92 0.12 -20.37 -9.60
CA VAL A 92 1.34 -21.13 -9.90
C VAL A 92 1.17 -21.93 -11.16
N ASP A 93 2.27 -22.43 -11.71
CA ASP A 93 2.25 -23.27 -12.92
C ASP A 93 1.28 -24.44 -12.78
N ALA A 94 0.46 -24.67 -13.79
CA ALA A 94 -0.50 -25.77 -13.81
C ALA A 94 0.17 -27.13 -13.75
N ASP A 95 1.40 -27.25 -14.25
CA ASP A 95 2.15 -28.51 -14.32
C ASP A 95 2.99 -28.80 -13.06
N MET A 96 2.97 -27.89 -12.06
CA MET A 96 3.63 -28.13 -10.76
C MET A 96 3.10 -29.43 -10.14
N GLU A 97 4.02 -30.27 -9.69
CA GLU A 97 3.67 -31.56 -9.10
C GLU A 97 2.86 -31.39 -7.80
N PRO A 98 1.83 -32.23 -7.55
CA PRO A 98 1.02 -32.16 -6.33
C PRO A 98 1.84 -32.22 -5.02
N LYS A 99 2.97 -32.91 -5.05
CA LYS A 99 3.88 -33.00 -3.90
C LYS A 99 4.54 -31.65 -3.62
N GLU A 100 4.95 -30.94 -4.66
CA GLU A 100 5.55 -29.61 -4.52
C GLU A 100 4.51 -28.58 -4.07
N VAL A 101 3.30 -28.63 -4.64
CA VAL A 101 2.15 -27.82 -4.21
C VAL A 101 1.88 -28.00 -2.72
N ASN A 102 1.78 -29.24 -2.25
CA ASN A 102 1.53 -29.53 -0.84
C ASN A 102 2.69 -29.07 0.05
N SER A 103 3.94 -29.27 -0.37
CA SER A 103 5.11 -28.81 0.38
C SER A 103 5.15 -27.29 0.51
N MET A 104 4.85 -26.59 -0.57
CA MET A 104 4.75 -25.13 -0.59
C MET A 104 3.63 -24.63 0.35
N LEU A 105 2.44 -25.22 0.26
CA LEU A 105 1.31 -24.85 1.12
C LEU A 105 1.56 -25.18 2.60
N ASP A 106 2.23 -26.29 2.89
CA ASP A 106 2.63 -26.65 4.25
C ASP A 106 3.67 -25.67 4.83
N GLU A 107 4.55 -25.14 4.00
CA GLU A 107 5.51 -24.10 4.39
C GLU A 107 4.80 -22.76 4.61
N MET A 108 3.94 -22.36 3.68
CA MET A 108 3.13 -21.14 3.77
C MET A 108 2.16 -21.16 4.96
N GLY A 109 1.60 -22.33 5.28
CA GLY A 109 0.73 -22.51 6.45
C GLY A 109 1.43 -22.32 7.81
N LYS A 110 2.77 -22.27 7.84
CA LYS A 110 3.56 -22.00 9.05
C LYS A 110 3.93 -20.52 9.20
N VAL A 111 3.66 -19.72 8.19
CA VAL A 111 3.88 -18.28 8.27
C VAL A 111 2.91 -17.69 9.27
N ASP A 112 3.41 -16.76 10.08
CA ASP A 112 2.63 -16.14 11.15
C ASP A 112 1.39 -15.44 10.61
N GLY A 113 0.24 -15.61 11.28
CA GLY A 113 -1.05 -15.06 10.87
C GLY A 113 -1.73 -15.77 9.69
N VAL A 114 -1.19 -16.87 9.16
CA VAL A 114 -1.89 -17.69 8.17
C VAL A 114 -2.92 -18.58 8.85
N SER A 115 -4.19 -18.38 8.58
CA SER A 115 -5.30 -19.14 9.17
C SER A 115 -5.58 -20.43 8.42
N PHE A 116 -5.42 -20.46 7.11
CA PHE A 116 -5.51 -21.66 6.28
C PHE A 116 -4.75 -21.51 4.96
N SER A 117 -4.38 -22.64 4.37
CA SER A 117 -3.86 -22.72 3.00
C SER A 117 -4.59 -23.82 2.23
N MET A 118 -5.04 -23.54 1.01
CA MET A 118 -5.92 -24.44 0.28
C MET A 118 -5.63 -24.46 -1.23
N SER A 119 -5.57 -25.67 -1.79
CA SER A 119 -5.50 -25.92 -3.23
C SER A 119 -6.59 -26.89 -3.65
N LEU A 120 -6.68 -27.18 -4.95
CA LEU A 120 -7.56 -28.22 -5.47
C LEU A 120 -7.25 -29.57 -4.80
N ASP A 121 -5.98 -29.89 -4.65
CA ASP A 121 -5.53 -31.19 -4.09
C ASP A 121 -5.82 -31.30 -2.58
N THR A 122 -5.72 -30.21 -1.83
CA THR A 122 -6.09 -30.19 -0.41
C THR A 122 -7.60 -30.28 -0.18
N LEU A 123 -8.40 -29.71 -1.10
CA LEU A 123 -9.86 -29.80 -1.06
C LEU A 123 -10.38 -31.21 -1.35
N ILE A 124 -9.77 -31.88 -2.30
CA ILE A 124 -10.18 -33.22 -2.72
C ILE A 124 -9.63 -34.28 -1.75
N GLY A 125 -8.44 -34.03 -1.18
CA GLY A 125 -7.72 -34.98 -0.36
C GLY A 125 -7.07 -36.11 -1.17
N PRO A 126 -6.08 -36.82 -0.57
CA PRO A 126 -5.26 -37.81 -1.27
C PRO A 126 -6.01 -39.08 -1.65
N SER A 127 -7.21 -39.28 -1.14
CA SER A 127 -8.00 -40.52 -1.34
C SER A 127 -9.01 -40.45 -2.50
N ILE A 128 -9.21 -39.28 -3.10
CA ILE A 128 -10.18 -39.07 -4.20
C ILE A 128 -9.41 -38.96 -5.52
N PRO A 129 -9.62 -39.90 -6.48
CA PRO A 129 -9.06 -39.77 -7.82
C PRO A 129 -9.56 -38.46 -8.49
N ARG A 130 -8.66 -37.73 -9.13
CA ARG A 130 -8.97 -36.44 -9.78
C ARG A 130 -10.06 -36.57 -10.86
N GLU A 131 -10.19 -37.74 -11.45
CA GLU A 131 -11.19 -38.04 -12.50
C GLU A 131 -12.64 -37.98 -11.97
N ILE A 132 -12.85 -38.08 -10.64
CA ILE A 132 -14.18 -38.03 -10.02
C ILE A 132 -14.59 -36.59 -9.69
N VAL A 133 -13.64 -35.64 -9.73
CA VAL A 133 -13.93 -34.23 -9.43
C VAL A 133 -14.73 -33.62 -10.57
N PRO A 134 -15.87 -32.96 -10.28
CA PRO A 134 -16.63 -32.31 -11.35
C PRO A 134 -15.78 -31.29 -12.11
N GLU A 135 -15.82 -31.34 -13.43
CA GLU A 135 -15.09 -30.40 -14.30
C GLU A 135 -15.38 -28.93 -13.95
N SER A 136 -16.55 -28.60 -13.41
CA SER A 136 -16.92 -27.28 -12.97
C SER A 136 -16.01 -26.76 -11.83
N VAL A 137 -15.58 -27.62 -10.92
CA VAL A 137 -14.68 -27.28 -9.82
C VAL A 137 -13.24 -27.18 -10.32
N THR A 138 -12.83 -28.17 -11.12
CA THR A 138 -11.48 -28.21 -11.69
C THR A 138 -11.20 -26.95 -12.55
N LYS A 139 -12.16 -26.55 -13.39
CA LYS A 139 -12.02 -25.37 -14.26
C LYS A 139 -11.96 -24.04 -13.51
N ILE A 140 -12.48 -23.98 -12.28
CA ILE A 140 -12.37 -22.76 -11.45
C ILE A 140 -10.97 -22.63 -10.89
N LEU A 141 -10.37 -23.75 -10.45
CA LEU A 141 -9.09 -23.75 -9.72
C LEU A 141 -7.89 -24.10 -10.60
N LYS A 142 -8.10 -24.61 -11.81
CA LYS A 142 -7.02 -24.98 -12.74
C LYS A 142 -7.39 -24.62 -14.18
N SER A 143 -6.50 -23.89 -14.84
CA SER A 143 -6.51 -23.60 -16.26
C SER A 143 -5.40 -24.36 -16.97
N ASP A 144 -5.21 -24.12 -18.29
CA ASP A 144 -4.13 -24.76 -19.06
C ASP A 144 -2.72 -24.33 -18.59
N LYS A 145 -2.60 -23.13 -18.01
CA LYS A 145 -1.30 -22.56 -17.61
C LYS A 145 -1.16 -22.36 -16.10
N TRP A 146 -2.24 -22.18 -15.39
CA TRP A 146 -2.23 -21.77 -14.00
C TRP A 146 -3.14 -22.62 -13.15
N GLN A 147 -2.70 -22.87 -11.93
CA GLN A 147 -3.56 -23.35 -10.85
C GLN A 147 -3.69 -22.29 -9.76
N LEU A 148 -4.91 -22.14 -9.25
CA LEU A 148 -5.30 -21.17 -8.24
C LEU A 148 -5.30 -21.83 -6.86
N MET A 149 -4.68 -21.17 -5.91
CA MET A 149 -4.69 -21.54 -4.50
C MET A 149 -5.15 -20.37 -3.65
N LEU A 150 -5.65 -20.65 -2.47
CA LEU A 150 -6.16 -19.66 -1.52
C LEU A 150 -5.40 -19.79 -0.20
N ILE A 151 -5.06 -18.64 0.38
CA ILE A 151 -4.46 -18.51 1.71
C ILE A 151 -5.27 -17.49 2.49
N GLY A 152 -5.78 -17.88 3.65
CA GLY A 152 -6.44 -16.98 4.60
C GLY A 152 -5.42 -16.37 5.54
N SER A 153 -5.58 -15.09 5.84
CA SER A 153 -4.79 -14.32 6.79
C SER A 153 -5.67 -13.75 7.90
N GLU A 154 -5.14 -13.77 9.13
CA GLU A 154 -5.73 -13.09 10.29
C GLU A 154 -5.47 -11.58 10.27
N TYR A 155 -4.52 -11.13 9.42
CA TYR A 155 -4.10 -9.74 9.37
C TYR A 155 -4.98 -8.92 8.43
N LYS A 156 -5.19 -7.67 8.80
CA LYS A 156 -5.99 -6.73 7.99
C LYS A 156 -5.16 -6.13 6.87
N VAL A 157 -5.80 -5.89 5.75
CA VAL A 157 -5.19 -5.21 4.59
C VAL A 157 -4.49 -3.93 5.04
N ALA A 158 -3.28 -3.71 4.53
CA ALA A 158 -2.44 -2.55 4.80
C ALA A 158 -1.93 -2.42 6.25
N SER A 159 -1.94 -3.49 7.06
CA SER A 159 -1.22 -3.53 8.33
C SER A 159 0.26 -3.87 8.12
N ASP A 160 1.11 -3.55 9.09
CA ASP A 160 2.54 -3.90 9.05
C ASP A 160 2.74 -5.42 9.05
N GLU A 161 1.93 -6.13 9.85
CA GLU A 161 1.95 -7.58 9.96
C GLU A 161 1.56 -8.23 8.63
N GLU A 162 0.50 -7.72 7.97
CA GLU A 162 0.08 -8.21 6.66
C GLU A 162 1.13 -7.97 5.58
N ASN A 163 1.74 -6.80 5.56
CA ASN A 163 2.80 -6.49 4.62
C ASN A 163 4.02 -7.41 4.80
N ALA A 164 4.41 -7.70 6.05
CA ALA A 164 5.48 -8.64 6.36
C ALA A 164 5.12 -10.09 5.95
N GLN A 165 3.88 -10.50 6.19
CA GLN A 165 3.36 -11.81 5.79
C GLN A 165 3.40 -11.97 4.25
N ILE A 166 2.97 -10.94 3.49
CA ILE A 166 3.02 -10.94 2.02
C ILE A 166 4.45 -11.12 1.51
N ASP A 167 5.43 -10.46 2.14
CA ASP A 167 6.84 -10.61 1.77
C ASP A 167 7.34 -12.03 2.00
N GLU A 168 6.96 -12.66 3.11
CA GLU A 168 7.35 -14.03 3.42
C GLU A 168 6.65 -15.04 2.50
N LEU A 169 5.35 -14.91 2.28
CA LEU A 169 4.59 -15.74 1.34
C LEU A 169 5.14 -15.62 -0.08
N SER A 170 5.47 -14.39 -0.53
CA SER A 170 6.06 -14.15 -1.85
C SER A 170 7.43 -14.81 -1.98
N LYS A 171 8.25 -14.77 -0.93
CA LYS A 171 9.57 -15.43 -0.90
C LYS A 171 9.45 -16.95 -1.00
N ILE A 172 8.53 -17.54 -0.26
CA ILE A 172 8.25 -18.98 -0.34
C ILE A 172 7.76 -19.31 -1.76
N LEU A 173 6.75 -18.59 -2.27
CA LEU A 173 6.23 -18.79 -3.61
C LEU A 173 7.32 -18.80 -4.68
N LYS A 174 8.20 -17.78 -4.66
CA LYS A 174 9.30 -17.65 -5.63
C LYS A 174 10.39 -18.70 -5.51
N SER A 175 10.48 -19.41 -4.38
CA SER A 175 11.39 -20.53 -4.22
C SER A 175 10.90 -21.80 -4.92
N TYR A 176 9.59 -21.95 -5.08
CA TYR A 176 8.95 -23.08 -5.79
C TYR A 176 8.64 -22.75 -7.24
N ASP A 177 8.11 -21.55 -7.50
CA ASP A 177 7.75 -21.08 -8.84
C ASP A 177 8.20 -19.63 -9.02
N LYS A 178 9.19 -19.41 -9.90
CA LYS A 178 9.71 -18.06 -10.18
C LYS A 178 8.69 -17.17 -10.86
N ASP A 179 7.79 -17.75 -11.64
CA ASP A 179 6.74 -17.04 -12.38
C ASP A 179 5.43 -16.97 -11.57
N GLY A 180 5.33 -17.74 -10.48
CA GLY A 180 4.19 -17.73 -9.58
C GLY A 180 3.85 -16.32 -9.07
N MET A 181 2.58 -16.01 -8.91
CA MET A 181 2.09 -14.69 -8.54
C MET A 181 1.21 -14.77 -7.29
N LEU A 182 1.48 -13.88 -6.34
CA LEU A 182 0.59 -13.60 -5.21
C LEU A 182 -0.34 -12.46 -5.62
N ILE A 183 -1.64 -12.68 -5.55
CA ILE A 183 -2.67 -11.73 -5.99
C ILE A 183 -3.74 -11.56 -4.90
N GLY A 184 -4.44 -10.46 -4.95
CA GLY A 184 -5.49 -10.11 -3.99
C GLY A 184 -5.42 -8.65 -3.60
N GLU A 185 -6.37 -8.21 -2.79
CA GLU A 185 -6.47 -6.82 -2.34
C GLU A 185 -5.22 -6.40 -1.56
N ALA A 186 -4.77 -7.24 -0.62
CA ALA A 186 -3.61 -6.93 0.22
C ALA A 186 -2.31 -6.85 -0.59
N ALA A 187 -2.06 -7.80 -1.50
CA ALA A 187 -0.88 -7.77 -2.37
C ALA A 187 -0.86 -6.52 -3.26
N ALA A 188 -1.99 -6.19 -3.89
CA ALA A 188 -2.12 -4.99 -4.71
C ALA A 188 -1.95 -3.70 -3.88
N THR A 189 -2.48 -3.68 -2.65
CA THR A 189 -2.33 -2.54 -1.74
C THR A 189 -0.87 -2.37 -1.31
N LYS A 190 -0.17 -3.47 -1.00
CA LYS A 190 1.26 -3.43 -0.68
C LYS A 190 2.09 -2.89 -1.84
N ASP A 191 1.86 -3.38 -3.06
CA ASP A 191 2.54 -2.87 -4.26
C ASP A 191 2.31 -1.36 -4.44
N LEU A 192 1.07 -0.90 -4.19
CA LEU A 192 0.73 0.53 -4.26
C LEU A 192 1.47 1.34 -3.18
N ILE A 193 1.57 0.82 -1.96
CA ILE A 193 2.31 1.46 -0.86
C ILE A 193 3.79 1.59 -1.25
N ASP A 194 4.42 0.51 -1.71
CA ASP A 194 5.84 0.48 -2.05
C ASP A 194 6.18 1.45 -3.21
N ILE A 195 5.33 1.49 -4.25
CA ILE A 195 5.47 2.44 -5.36
C ILE A 195 5.28 3.88 -4.87
N THR A 196 4.24 4.14 -4.09
CA THR A 196 3.91 5.47 -3.58
C THR A 196 5.01 6.02 -2.68
N ASP A 197 5.55 5.20 -1.79
CA ASP A 197 6.67 5.57 -0.92
C ASP A 197 7.93 5.91 -1.73
N HIS A 198 8.22 5.14 -2.77
CA HIS A 198 9.32 5.44 -3.67
C HIS A 198 9.12 6.78 -4.39
N ASP A 199 7.95 6.99 -4.97
CA ASP A 199 7.61 8.20 -5.71
C ASP A 199 7.66 9.45 -4.82
N PHE A 200 7.11 9.37 -3.61
CA PHE A 200 7.20 10.48 -2.65
C PHE A 200 8.64 10.81 -2.26
N LYS A 201 9.50 9.83 -2.06
CA LYS A 201 10.92 10.06 -1.80
C LYS A 201 11.60 10.79 -2.95
N VAL A 202 11.36 10.35 -4.18
CA VAL A 202 11.92 10.98 -5.40
C VAL A 202 11.40 12.41 -5.56
N VAL A 203 10.09 12.62 -5.46
CA VAL A 203 9.47 13.96 -5.58
C VAL A 203 9.99 14.91 -4.51
N ASN A 204 10.12 14.45 -3.26
CA ASN A 204 10.64 15.26 -2.17
C ASN A 204 12.11 15.67 -2.43
N ILE A 205 12.97 14.74 -2.85
CA ILE A 205 14.37 15.02 -3.15
C ILE A 205 14.49 16.02 -4.30
N VAL A 206 13.74 15.80 -5.40
CA VAL A 206 13.75 16.71 -6.56
C VAL A 206 13.23 18.09 -6.19
N SER A 207 12.15 18.17 -5.42
CA SER A 207 11.56 19.44 -4.96
C SER A 207 12.52 20.23 -4.07
N ILE A 208 13.16 19.56 -3.13
CA ILE A 208 14.16 20.19 -2.26
C ILE A 208 15.34 20.69 -3.12
N ALA A 209 15.88 19.86 -4.01
CA ALA A 209 16.98 20.26 -4.89
C ALA A 209 16.61 21.48 -5.76
N ALA A 210 15.39 21.49 -6.34
CA ALA A 210 14.93 22.59 -7.17
C ALA A 210 14.75 23.93 -6.41
N ILE A 211 14.45 23.87 -5.10
CA ILE A 211 14.35 25.06 -4.25
C ILE A 211 15.74 25.65 -3.91
N PHE A 212 16.75 24.78 -3.82
CA PHE A 212 18.11 25.20 -3.43
C PHE A 212 18.99 25.62 -4.64
N ILE A 213 18.54 25.42 -5.88
CA ILE A 213 19.20 25.89 -7.12
C ILE A 213 18.65 27.24 -7.52
#